data_67d5e981396002d53ccaf272d9df464e
#
_entry.id   67d5e981396002d53ccaf272d9df464e
#
_cell.length_a   1.000
_cell.length_b   1.000
_cell.length_c   1.000
_cell.angle_alpha   90.00
_cell.angle_beta   90.00
_cell.angle_gamma   90.00
#
_symmetry.space_group_name_H-M   'P 1'
#
loop_
_entity.id
_entity.type
_entity.pdbx_description
1 polymer ?
#
loop_
_entity_poly.entity_id
_entity_poly.type
_entity_poly.pdbx_seq_one_letter_code
_entity_poly.pdbx_strand_id
1 'polypeptide(L)'
;GRSVLRRATWEAFDALGVSDPDPDDVDRVSIGVTPDLLSTVCATYDLDPERFWRARDYHSSHAQRAELRAGRAALYDDFDAVREVDAPRGIVSSNQQDTVEFMHDFFATRDLFATAYGRDPTVRSLARKKPDPYYLHRALSDLDVDDALFVGDSESDVLAARNAGLDAAFVRRPHRETYDLSVDPTYELDGLADLLDVDGVPVRGR
;
A
#
# COMPACT_ATOMS: atom_id res chain seq x y z
N GLY A 1 0.54 -2.91 12.47
CA GLY A 1 1.77 -2.86 11.82
C GLY A 1 2.51 -4.19 11.56
N ARG A 2 3.83 -4.15 11.68
CA ARG A 2 4.73 -5.28 11.34
C ARG A 2 4.41 -6.57 12.08
N SER A 3 4.09 -6.50 13.37
CA SER A 3 3.75 -7.67 14.19
C SER A 3 2.50 -8.41 13.71
N VAL A 4 1.53 -7.67 13.18
CA VAL A 4 0.29 -8.23 12.62
C VAL A 4 0.59 -9.04 11.35
N LEU A 5 1.40 -8.48 10.44
CA LEU A 5 1.80 -9.16 9.22
C LEU A 5 2.69 -10.38 9.50
N ARG A 6 3.61 -10.27 10.46
CA ARG A 6 4.45 -11.37 10.90
C ARG A 6 3.61 -12.55 11.43
N ARG A 7 2.64 -12.29 12.31
CA ARG A 7 1.72 -13.32 12.81
C ARG A 7 0.93 -13.97 11.67
N ALA A 8 0.37 -13.17 10.75
CA ALA A 8 -0.35 -13.68 9.60
C ALA A 8 0.53 -14.55 8.68
N THR A 9 1.83 -14.26 8.60
CA THR A 9 2.79 -15.09 7.86
C THR A 9 3.03 -16.44 8.55
N TRP A 10 3.12 -16.48 9.88
CA TRP A 10 3.13 -17.73 10.66
C TRP A 10 1.89 -18.58 10.39
N GLU A 11 0.71 -17.96 10.43
CA GLU A 11 -0.57 -18.63 10.15
C GLU A 11 -0.61 -19.21 8.71
N ALA A 12 0.04 -18.54 7.75
CA ALA A 12 0.14 -19.05 6.38
C ALA A 12 1.04 -20.28 6.27
N PHE A 13 2.16 -20.33 6.97
CA PHE A 13 3.01 -21.52 7.05
C PHE A 13 2.27 -22.69 7.70
N ASP A 14 1.63 -22.45 8.83
CA ASP A 14 0.86 -23.48 9.56
C ASP A 14 -0.27 -24.06 8.70
N ALA A 15 -1.03 -23.19 8.01
CA ALA A 15 -2.10 -23.60 7.09
C ALA A 15 -1.61 -24.49 5.92
N LEU A 16 -0.32 -24.45 5.62
CA LEU A 16 0.31 -25.27 4.59
C LEU A 16 1.09 -26.47 5.15
N GLY A 17 0.97 -26.73 6.45
CA GLY A 17 1.57 -27.87 7.12
C GLY A 17 3.00 -27.66 7.63
N VAL A 18 3.49 -26.43 7.62
CA VAL A 18 4.80 -26.06 8.20
C VAL A 18 4.56 -25.44 9.58
N SER A 19 4.64 -26.26 10.64
CA SER A 19 4.31 -25.85 12.01
C SER A 19 5.44 -25.12 12.74
N ASP A 20 6.68 -25.25 12.28
CA ASP A 20 7.86 -24.64 12.91
C ASP A 20 8.81 -24.05 11.84
N PRO A 21 8.38 -23.00 11.12
CA PRO A 21 9.27 -22.33 10.17
C PRO A 21 10.33 -21.52 10.91
N ASP A 22 11.49 -21.33 10.29
CA ASP A 22 12.54 -20.47 10.81
C ASP A 22 12.01 -19.03 10.98
N PRO A 23 12.13 -18.41 12.17
CA PRO A 23 11.70 -17.03 12.41
C PRO A 23 12.27 -16.01 11.44
N ASP A 24 13.51 -16.19 10.96
CA ASP A 24 14.14 -15.30 9.99
C ASP A 24 13.46 -15.43 8.62
N ASP A 25 13.07 -16.62 8.20
CA ASP A 25 12.34 -16.85 6.95
C ASP A 25 10.94 -16.26 7.03
N VAL A 26 10.26 -16.37 8.17
CA VAL A 26 8.97 -15.68 8.40
C VAL A 26 9.14 -14.17 8.25
N ASP A 27 10.16 -13.58 8.85
CA ASP A 27 10.41 -12.13 8.75
C ASP A 27 10.70 -11.70 7.31
N ARG A 28 11.49 -12.47 6.57
CA ARG A 28 11.84 -12.23 5.16
C ARG A 28 10.62 -12.21 4.23
N VAL A 29 9.61 -13.06 4.47
CA VAL A 29 8.40 -13.12 3.63
C VAL A 29 7.20 -12.39 4.24
N SER A 30 7.40 -11.62 5.31
CA SER A 30 6.34 -10.77 5.91
C SER A 30 6.22 -9.41 5.25
N ILE A 31 7.35 -8.73 4.97
CA ILE A 31 7.38 -7.36 4.43
C ILE A 31 8.54 -7.25 3.43
N GLY A 32 8.36 -6.43 2.40
CA GLY A 32 9.41 -6.18 1.41
C GLY A 32 9.66 -7.34 0.44
N VAL A 33 8.75 -8.29 0.37
CA VAL A 33 8.89 -9.55 -0.38
C VAL A 33 9.05 -9.31 -1.87
N THR A 34 10.03 -9.97 -2.48
CA THR A 34 10.21 -10.06 -3.93
C THR A 34 9.91 -11.47 -4.43
N PRO A 35 9.63 -11.68 -5.74
CA PRO A 35 9.39 -13.02 -6.28
C PRO A 35 10.55 -14.00 -6.01
N ASP A 36 11.80 -13.55 -6.16
CA ASP A 36 13.00 -14.40 -5.97
C ASP A 36 13.17 -14.79 -4.50
N LEU A 37 12.99 -13.84 -3.60
CA LEU A 37 13.05 -14.08 -2.15
C LEU A 37 11.98 -15.08 -1.73
N LEU A 38 10.74 -14.89 -2.22
CA LEU A 38 9.63 -15.80 -1.95
C LEU A 38 9.93 -17.21 -2.44
N SER A 39 10.41 -17.34 -3.69
CA SER A 39 10.76 -18.64 -4.28
C SER A 39 11.86 -19.33 -3.48
N THR A 40 12.87 -18.59 -3.01
CA THR A 40 13.97 -19.11 -2.19
C THR A 40 13.45 -19.67 -0.85
N VAL A 41 12.62 -18.92 -0.15
CA VAL A 41 12.06 -19.35 1.14
C VAL A 41 11.10 -20.52 0.94
N CYS A 42 10.22 -20.47 -0.04
CA CYS A 42 9.30 -21.58 -0.33
C CYS A 42 10.02 -22.89 -0.64
N ALA A 43 11.15 -22.83 -1.37
CA ALA A 43 11.95 -24.02 -1.68
C ALA A 43 12.53 -24.70 -0.43
N THR A 44 12.83 -23.95 0.65
CA THR A 44 13.31 -24.51 1.92
C THR A 44 12.28 -25.45 2.56
N TYR A 45 10.99 -25.19 2.35
CA TYR A 45 9.87 -25.93 2.96
C TYR A 45 9.07 -26.80 1.97
N ASP A 46 9.57 -26.99 0.76
CA ASP A 46 8.87 -27.72 -0.33
C ASP A 46 7.45 -27.16 -0.59
N LEU A 47 7.32 -25.84 -0.54
CA LEU A 47 6.06 -25.13 -0.78
C LEU A 47 6.00 -24.54 -2.20
N ASP A 48 4.82 -24.60 -2.80
CA ASP A 48 4.52 -23.85 -4.02
C ASP A 48 4.41 -22.34 -3.72
N PRO A 49 5.20 -21.46 -4.38
CA PRO A 49 5.20 -20.03 -4.09
C PRO A 49 3.85 -19.34 -4.30
N GLU A 50 3.09 -19.72 -5.32
CA GLU A 50 1.76 -19.13 -5.57
C GLU A 50 0.77 -19.54 -4.48
N ARG A 51 0.80 -20.80 -4.05
CA ARG A 51 -0.06 -21.29 -2.98
C ARG A 51 0.28 -20.66 -1.65
N PHE A 52 1.58 -20.55 -1.32
CA PHE A 52 2.03 -19.87 -0.10
C PHE A 52 1.63 -18.40 -0.11
N TRP A 53 1.86 -17.70 -1.24
CA TRP A 53 1.56 -16.28 -1.33
C TRP A 53 0.07 -15.98 -1.18
N ARG A 54 -0.81 -16.81 -1.74
CA ARG A 54 -2.27 -16.71 -1.53
C ARG A 54 -2.67 -16.91 -0.06
N ALA A 55 -2.10 -17.91 0.59
CA ALA A 55 -2.36 -18.15 2.02
C ALA A 55 -1.89 -16.96 2.87
N ARG A 56 -0.69 -16.47 2.61
CA ARG A 56 -0.12 -15.31 3.30
C ARG A 56 -0.98 -14.06 3.10
N ASP A 57 -1.42 -13.78 1.88
CA ASP A 57 -2.29 -12.64 1.59
C ASP A 57 -3.65 -12.77 2.26
N TYR A 58 -4.24 -13.96 2.26
CA TYR A 58 -5.47 -14.25 2.96
C TYR A 58 -5.36 -13.95 4.46
N HIS A 59 -4.38 -14.53 5.15
CA HIS A 59 -4.19 -14.32 6.59
C HIS A 59 -3.85 -12.85 6.89
N SER A 60 -3.03 -12.20 6.07
CA SER A 60 -2.70 -10.78 6.23
C SER A 60 -3.91 -9.86 6.08
N SER A 61 -4.78 -10.12 5.11
CA SER A 61 -6.02 -9.35 4.92
C SER A 61 -6.95 -9.53 6.13
N HIS A 62 -7.14 -10.76 6.60
CA HIS A 62 -7.98 -11.04 7.76
C HIS A 62 -7.45 -10.38 9.04
N ALA A 63 -6.15 -10.44 9.28
CA ALA A 63 -5.52 -9.80 10.42
C ALA A 63 -5.67 -8.27 10.39
N GLN A 64 -5.48 -7.63 9.24
CA GLN A 64 -5.67 -6.18 9.09
C GLN A 64 -7.13 -5.76 9.30
N ARG A 65 -8.09 -6.52 8.76
CA ARG A 65 -9.53 -6.29 8.99
C ARG A 65 -9.90 -6.42 10.47
N ALA A 66 -9.28 -7.37 11.19
CA ALA A 66 -9.49 -7.51 12.63
C ALA A 66 -8.96 -6.30 13.41
N GLU A 67 -7.80 -5.74 13.03
CA GLU A 67 -7.25 -4.52 13.62
C GLU A 67 -8.20 -3.32 13.43
N LEU A 68 -8.72 -3.15 12.21
CA LEU A 68 -9.70 -2.09 11.90
C LEU A 68 -10.98 -2.22 12.72
N ARG A 69 -11.59 -3.42 12.75
CA ARG A 69 -12.81 -3.67 13.52
C ARG A 69 -12.63 -3.48 15.03
N ALA A 70 -11.42 -3.69 15.53
CA ALA A 70 -11.07 -3.49 16.93
C ALA A 70 -10.68 -2.03 17.25
N GLY A 71 -10.74 -1.11 16.29
CA GLY A 71 -10.38 0.30 16.47
C GLY A 71 -8.88 0.55 16.70
N ARG A 72 -8.01 -0.44 16.38
CA ARG A 72 -6.55 -0.28 16.50
C ARG A 72 -5.89 0.32 15.26
N ALA A 73 -6.68 0.51 14.20
CA ALA A 73 -6.29 1.28 13.02
C ALA A 73 -7.49 2.16 12.61
N ALA A 74 -7.20 3.39 12.18
CA ALA A 74 -8.19 4.37 11.79
C ALA A 74 -7.64 5.24 10.64
N LEU A 75 -8.49 6.05 10.03
CA LEU A 75 -8.04 7.15 9.20
C LEU A 75 -7.33 8.20 10.09
N TYR A 76 -6.41 8.92 9.50
CA TYR A 76 -5.80 10.07 10.16
C TYR A 76 -6.81 11.21 10.30
N ASP A 77 -6.67 12.03 11.35
CA ASP A 77 -7.60 13.13 11.66
C ASP A 77 -7.69 14.18 10.54
N ASP A 78 -6.63 14.29 9.73
CA ASP A 78 -6.52 15.21 8.59
C ASP A 78 -7.05 14.63 7.27
N PHE A 79 -7.64 13.43 7.29
CA PHE A 79 -8.15 12.77 6.08
C PHE A 79 -9.24 13.57 5.35
N ASP A 80 -10.00 14.36 6.09
CA ASP A 80 -11.07 15.17 5.50
C ASP A 80 -10.55 16.22 4.50
N ALA A 81 -9.28 16.61 4.57
CA ALA A 81 -8.66 17.46 3.55
C ALA A 81 -8.75 16.85 2.13
N VAL A 82 -8.74 15.53 2.01
CA VAL A 82 -8.92 14.83 0.72
C VAL A 82 -10.28 15.13 0.08
N ARG A 83 -11.32 15.41 0.88
CA ARG A 83 -12.67 15.74 0.42
C ARG A 83 -12.75 17.12 -0.24
N GLU A 84 -11.86 18.03 0.19
CA GLU A 84 -11.79 19.41 -0.30
C GLU A 84 -11.05 19.52 -1.65
N VAL A 85 -10.31 18.50 -2.06
CA VAL A 85 -9.66 18.48 -3.39
C VAL A 85 -10.73 18.30 -4.47
N ASP A 86 -10.78 19.23 -5.43
CA ASP A 86 -11.75 19.26 -6.54
C ASP A 86 -11.15 18.68 -7.83
N ALA A 87 -10.63 17.48 -7.75
CA ALA A 87 -10.06 16.74 -8.87
C ALA A 87 -10.47 15.26 -8.81
N PRO A 88 -10.39 14.52 -9.94
CA PRO A 88 -10.49 13.08 -9.93
C PRO A 88 -9.45 12.47 -8.96
N ARG A 89 -9.85 11.49 -8.17
CA ARG A 89 -8.99 10.86 -7.16
C ARG A 89 -8.96 9.36 -7.34
N GLY A 90 -7.77 8.80 -7.16
CA GLY A 90 -7.54 7.37 -7.16
C GLY A 90 -6.67 6.92 -5.98
N ILE A 91 -6.73 5.64 -5.66
CA ILE A 91 -5.85 4.99 -4.68
C ILE A 91 -4.97 3.97 -5.38
N VAL A 92 -3.67 3.99 -5.06
CA VAL A 92 -2.72 2.94 -5.42
C VAL A 92 -1.99 2.47 -4.16
N SER A 93 -2.20 1.22 -3.78
CA SER A 93 -1.67 0.62 -2.58
C SER A 93 -0.85 -0.64 -2.88
N SER A 94 0.25 -0.85 -2.15
CA SER A 94 0.99 -2.13 -2.16
C SER A 94 0.30 -3.21 -1.29
N ASN A 95 -0.81 -2.89 -0.64
CA ASN A 95 -1.63 -3.85 0.09
C ASN A 95 -2.44 -4.73 -0.89
N GLN A 96 -3.03 -5.81 -0.40
CA GLN A 96 -3.88 -6.68 -1.21
C GLN A 96 -5.15 -5.93 -1.66
N GLN A 97 -5.63 -6.21 -2.89
CA GLN A 97 -6.87 -5.62 -3.43
C GLN A 97 -8.07 -5.81 -2.49
N ASP A 98 -8.24 -7.02 -1.99
CA ASP A 98 -9.31 -7.36 -1.03
C ASP A 98 -9.26 -6.53 0.27
N THR A 99 -8.06 -6.18 0.75
CA THR A 99 -7.90 -5.28 1.91
C THR A 99 -8.26 -3.84 1.56
N VAL A 100 -7.88 -3.36 0.38
CA VAL A 100 -8.22 -2.01 -0.10
C VAL A 100 -9.74 -1.87 -0.23
N GLU A 101 -10.41 -2.83 -0.84
CA GLU A 101 -11.87 -2.84 -0.97
C GLU A 101 -12.57 -2.85 0.38
N PHE A 102 -12.10 -3.70 1.31
CA PHE A 102 -12.64 -3.71 2.67
C PHE A 102 -12.47 -2.35 3.37
N MET A 103 -11.31 -1.68 3.22
CA MET A 103 -11.09 -0.35 3.81
C MET A 103 -12.05 0.68 3.25
N HIS A 104 -12.32 0.66 1.94
CA HIS A 104 -13.31 1.53 1.32
C HIS A 104 -14.71 1.37 1.91
N ASP A 105 -15.14 0.13 2.12
CA ASP A 105 -16.45 -0.14 2.72
C ASP A 105 -16.49 0.25 4.20
N PHE A 106 -15.43 -0.09 4.94
CA PHE A 106 -15.34 0.15 6.37
C PHE A 106 -15.33 1.64 6.72
N PHE A 107 -14.63 2.46 5.92
CA PHE A 107 -14.53 3.92 6.12
C PHE A 107 -15.52 4.72 5.28
N ALA A 108 -16.39 4.07 4.52
CA ALA A 108 -17.35 4.72 3.62
C ALA A 108 -16.67 5.75 2.67
N THR A 109 -15.58 5.34 2.01
CA THR A 109 -14.78 6.23 1.16
C THR A 109 -14.93 5.94 -0.34
N ARG A 110 -15.84 5.04 -0.75
CA ARG A 110 -16.02 4.68 -2.18
C ARG A 110 -16.36 5.88 -3.06
N ASP A 111 -17.18 6.80 -2.56
CA ASP A 111 -17.60 7.98 -3.33
C ASP A 111 -16.49 9.02 -3.51
N LEU A 112 -15.38 8.89 -2.76
CA LEU A 112 -14.26 9.84 -2.83
C LEU A 112 -13.24 9.50 -3.91
N PHE A 113 -13.19 8.25 -4.34
CA PHE A 113 -12.18 7.76 -5.26
C PHE A 113 -12.83 7.04 -6.44
N ALA A 114 -12.53 7.50 -7.66
CA ALA A 114 -13.08 6.93 -8.89
C ALA A 114 -12.41 5.57 -9.22
N THR A 115 -11.18 5.35 -8.75
CA THR A 115 -10.46 4.08 -8.92
C THR A 115 -9.63 3.74 -7.67
N ALA A 116 -9.43 2.44 -7.42
CA ALA A 116 -8.65 1.97 -6.28
C ALA A 116 -7.95 0.66 -6.62
N TYR A 117 -6.63 0.71 -6.66
CA TYR A 117 -5.78 -0.43 -6.94
C TYR A 117 -4.99 -0.87 -5.71
N GLY A 118 -5.26 -2.09 -5.30
CA GLY A 118 -4.38 -2.91 -4.49
C GLY A 118 -3.64 -3.91 -5.37
N ARG A 119 -2.90 -4.78 -4.76
CA ARG A 119 -2.13 -5.83 -5.41
C ARG A 119 -2.98 -7.11 -5.54
N ASP A 120 -2.95 -7.77 -6.70
CA ASP A 120 -3.56 -9.09 -6.87
C ASP A 120 -2.86 -10.14 -5.98
N PRO A 121 -3.55 -11.22 -5.53
CA PRO A 121 -2.97 -12.27 -4.69
C PRO A 121 -2.14 -13.28 -5.53
N THR A 122 -1.19 -12.77 -6.34
CA THR A 122 -0.31 -13.55 -7.21
C THR A 122 1.14 -13.18 -6.98
N VAL A 123 2.07 -14.11 -7.19
CA VAL A 123 3.52 -13.84 -7.11
C VAL A 123 3.93 -12.78 -8.13
N ARG A 124 3.33 -12.79 -9.33
CA ARG A 124 3.59 -11.77 -10.36
C ARG A 124 3.31 -10.35 -9.86
N SER A 125 2.31 -10.15 -9.01
CA SER A 125 1.96 -8.83 -8.47
C SER A 125 3.04 -8.22 -7.57
N LEU A 126 3.93 -9.06 -7.03
CA LEU A 126 5.06 -8.61 -6.22
C LEU A 126 6.05 -7.76 -7.01
N ALA A 127 6.25 -8.06 -8.29
CA ALA A 127 7.10 -7.28 -9.17
C ALA A 127 6.43 -5.97 -9.65
N ARG A 128 5.10 -5.84 -9.46
CA ARG A 128 4.30 -4.69 -9.92
C ARG A 128 3.93 -3.71 -8.80
N LYS A 129 4.30 -4.04 -7.55
CA LYS A 129 4.08 -3.11 -6.43
C LYS A 129 5.05 -1.94 -6.50
N LYS A 130 4.70 -0.82 -5.90
CA LYS A 130 5.59 0.33 -5.74
C LYS A 130 7.00 -0.11 -5.26
N PRO A 131 8.09 0.33 -5.88
CA PRO A 131 8.20 1.50 -6.78
C PRO A 131 7.91 1.25 -8.27
N ASP A 132 7.44 0.06 -8.69
CA ASP A 132 7.00 -0.15 -10.07
C ASP A 132 5.75 0.71 -10.35
N PRO A 133 5.68 1.44 -11.48
CA PRO A 133 4.59 2.37 -11.78
C PRO A 133 3.33 1.69 -12.33
N TYR A 134 3.30 0.36 -12.43
CA TYR A 134 2.23 -0.40 -13.10
C TYR A 134 0.82 0.00 -12.65
N TYR A 135 0.57 0.05 -11.34
CA TYR A 135 -0.76 0.39 -10.82
C TYR A 135 -1.05 1.89 -10.91
N LEU A 136 -0.03 2.77 -10.91
CA LEU A 136 -0.19 4.19 -11.17
C LEU A 136 -0.67 4.43 -12.60
N HIS A 137 -0.04 3.82 -13.59
CA HIS A 137 -0.48 3.93 -14.99
C HIS A 137 -1.91 3.42 -15.20
N ARG A 138 -2.30 2.35 -14.50
CA ARG A 138 -3.70 1.88 -14.54
C ARG A 138 -4.65 2.90 -13.94
N ALA A 139 -4.31 3.49 -12.80
CA ALA A 139 -5.14 4.50 -12.16
C ALA A 139 -5.29 5.75 -13.04
N LEU A 140 -4.22 6.24 -13.66
CA LEU A 140 -4.25 7.35 -14.61
C LEU A 140 -5.19 7.05 -15.80
N SER A 141 -5.08 5.84 -16.36
CA SER A 141 -5.95 5.41 -17.47
C SER A 141 -7.43 5.37 -17.07
N ASP A 142 -7.76 4.87 -15.87
CA ASP A 142 -9.14 4.83 -15.39
C ASP A 142 -9.71 6.23 -15.09
N LEU A 143 -8.83 7.15 -14.66
CA LEU A 143 -9.18 8.55 -14.39
C LEU A 143 -9.25 9.41 -15.66
N ASP A 144 -8.80 8.87 -16.81
CA ASP A 144 -8.69 9.58 -18.09
C ASP A 144 -7.83 10.86 -17.95
N VAL A 145 -6.68 10.75 -17.29
CA VAL A 145 -5.72 11.83 -17.09
C VAL A 145 -4.29 11.36 -17.40
N ASP A 146 -3.46 12.30 -17.91
CA ASP A 146 -2.05 12.05 -18.21
C ASP A 146 -1.12 12.54 -17.10
N ASP A 147 -1.61 13.36 -16.18
CA ASP A 147 -0.84 13.98 -15.11
C ASP A 147 -1.60 13.91 -13.77
N ALA A 148 -0.86 13.75 -12.68
CA ALA A 148 -1.40 13.70 -11.33
C ALA A 148 -0.31 13.96 -10.28
N LEU A 149 -0.72 14.45 -9.12
CA LEU A 149 0.12 14.45 -7.92
C LEU A 149 -0.07 13.14 -7.15
N PHE A 150 1.01 12.35 -7.00
CA PHE A 150 0.94 11.14 -6.19
C PHE A 150 1.37 11.43 -4.75
N VAL A 151 0.47 11.18 -3.80
CA VAL A 151 0.65 11.48 -2.37
C VAL A 151 0.89 10.19 -1.59
N GLY A 152 1.98 10.13 -0.83
CA GLY A 152 2.34 8.94 -0.05
C GLY A 152 3.27 9.23 1.12
N ASP A 153 3.57 8.22 1.93
CA ASP A 153 4.38 8.33 3.16
C ASP A 153 5.64 7.44 3.14
N SER A 154 6.01 6.94 1.98
CA SER A 154 7.17 6.06 1.84
C SER A 154 8.03 6.43 0.62
N GLU A 155 9.31 6.09 0.68
CA GLU A 155 10.22 6.25 -0.46
C GLU A 155 9.72 5.51 -1.70
N SER A 156 9.09 4.34 -1.52
CA SER A 156 8.52 3.61 -2.64
C SER A 156 7.38 4.35 -3.34
N ASP A 157 6.69 5.28 -2.65
CA ASP A 157 5.68 6.15 -3.24
C ASP A 157 6.33 7.22 -4.12
N VAL A 158 7.35 7.89 -3.59
CA VAL A 158 8.10 8.91 -4.32
C VAL A 158 8.75 8.31 -5.58
N LEU A 159 9.38 7.14 -5.43
CA LEU A 159 9.98 6.43 -6.56
C LEU A 159 8.95 5.98 -7.59
N ALA A 160 7.77 5.50 -7.16
CA ALA A 160 6.72 5.08 -8.09
C ALA A 160 6.18 6.26 -8.90
N ALA A 161 5.96 7.42 -8.25
CA ALA A 161 5.57 8.65 -8.94
C ALA A 161 6.62 9.05 -9.98
N ARG A 162 7.90 9.12 -9.58
CA ARG A 162 9.01 9.44 -10.48
C ARG A 162 9.10 8.47 -11.66
N ASN A 163 8.94 7.15 -11.41
CA ASN A 163 8.98 6.13 -12.45
C ASN A 163 7.77 6.22 -13.41
N ALA A 164 6.66 6.77 -12.94
CA ALA A 164 5.48 7.08 -13.76
C ALA A 164 5.57 8.44 -14.48
N GLY A 165 6.59 9.26 -14.22
CA GLY A 165 6.71 10.62 -14.74
C GLY A 165 5.80 11.64 -14.05
N LEU A 166 5.38 11.37 -12.81
CA LEU A 166 4.47 12.19 -12.02
C LEU A 166 5.20 12.96 -10.93
N ASP A 167 4.60 14.06 -10.48
CA ASP A 167 4.97 14.73 -9.25
C ASP A 167 4.62 13.90 -8.02
N ALA A 168 5.46 13.99 -6.97
CA ALA A 168 5.31 13.29 -5.72
C ALA A 168 5.18 14.26 -4.55
N ALA A 169 4.17 14.06 -3.69
CA ALA A 169 4.08 14.67 -2.38
C ALA A 169 4.35 13.62 -1.29
N PHE A 170 5.40 13.84 -0.51
CA PHE A 170 5.70 12.97 0.64
C PHE A 170 5.07 13.57 1.90
N VAL A 171 4.22 12.78 2.58
CA VAL A 171 3.57 13.19 3.82
C VAL A 171 4.33 12.66 5.02
N ARG A 172 4.88 13.57 5.85
CA ARG A 172 5.58 13.22 7.09
C ARG A 172 4.60 12.83 8.18
N ARG A 173 4.30 11.56 8.25
CA ARG A 173 3.51 11.01 9.35
C ARG A 173 4.36 10.82 10.62
N PRO A 174 3.79 10.78 11.83
CA PRO A 174 4.55 10.62 13.08
C PRO A 174 5.52 9.42 13.07
N HIS A 175 5.14 8.33 12.44
CA HIS A 175 6.00 7.13 12.30
C HIS A 175 7.07 7.26 11.20
N ARG A 176 7.12 8.41 10.49
CA ARG A 176 8.06 8.78 9.42
C ARG A 176 8.81 10.08 9.72
N GLU A 177 8.71 10.63 10.93
CA GLU A 177 9.30 11.91 11.31
C GLU A 177 10.82 11.96 11.05
N THR A 178 11.52 10.87 11.34
CA THR A 178 12.97 10.73 11.13
C THR A 178 13.33 9.85 9.93
N TYR A 179 12.39 9.67 8.99
CA TYR A 179 12.63 8.83 7.82
C TYR A 179 13.40 9.61 6.77
N ASP A 180 14.64 9.18 6.48
CA ASP A 180 15.47 9.74 5.43
C ASP A 180 15.06 9.15 4.07
N LEU A 181 14.80 10.04 3.12
CA LEU A 181 14.54 9.69 1.74
C LEU A 181 15.87 9.69 0.96
N SER A 182 16.09 8.69 0.14
CA SER A 182 17.23 8.67 -0.80
C SER A 182 16.92 9.44 -2.10
N VAL A 183 15.67 9.87 -2.28
CA VAL A 183 15.19 10.63 -3.44
C VAL A 183 14.30 11.78 -2.96
N ASP A 184 14.50 12.96 -3.55
CA ASP A 184 13.70 14.13 -3.22
C ASP A 184 12.29 14.02 -3.83
N PRO A 185 11.21 14.23 -3.06
CA PRO A 185 9.87 14.41 -3.58
C PRO A 185 9.73 15.82 -4.21
N THR A 186 8.69 16.03 -5.02
CA THR A 186 8.35 17.38 -5.52
C THR A 186 7.89 18.29 -4.37
N TYR A 187 7.11 17.72 -3.44
CA TYR A 187 6.60 18.41 -2.26
C TYR A 187 6.81 17.55 -1.02
N GLU A 188 7.11 18.20 0.10
CA GLU A 188 7.13 17.58 1.43
C GLU A 188 6.07 18.25 2.29
N LEU A 189 5.16 17.46 2.87
CA LEU A 189 3.98 17.92 3.60
C LEU A 189 4.02 17.37 5.03
N ASP A 190 3.68 18.18 6.01
CA ASP A 190 3.55 17.74 7.40
C ASP A 190 2.25 16.95 7.63
N GLY A 191 1.24 17.18 6.79
CA GLY A 191 -0.04 16.48 6.81
C GLY A 191 -0.82 16.60 5.51
N LEU A 192 -1.97 15.93 5.43
CA LEU A 192 -2.85 16.02 4.25
C LEU A 192 -3.51 17.39 4.12
N ALA A 193 -3.61 18.17 5.21
CA ALA A 193 -4.14 19.52 5.14
C ALA A 193 -3.28 20.44 4.26
N ASP A 194 -1.95 20.26 4.28
CA ASP A 194 -1.02 21.04 3.49
C ASP A 194 -1.19 20.82 1.97
N LEU A 195 -1.83 19.72 1.60
CA LEU A 195 -2.17 19.43 0.20
C LEU A 195 -3.04 20.52 -0.43
N LEU A 196 -3.86 21.20 0.37
CA LEU A 196 -4.76 22.26 -0.09
C LEU A 196 -4.03 23.58 -0.44
N ASP A 197 -2.76 23.69 -0.04
CA ASP A 197 -1.90 24.84 -0.30
C ASP A 197 -0.81 24.55 -1.36
N VAL A 198 -0.79 23.32 -1.91
CA VAL A 198 0.10 22.94 -3.02
C VAL A 198 -0.37 23.61 -4.32
N ASP A 199 0.58 24.26 -5.00
CA ASP A 199 0.28 24.90 -6.28
C ASP A 199 -0.23 23.88 -7.31
N GLY A 200 -1.33 24.23 -7.99
CA GLY A 200 -1.93 23.38 -9.01
C GLY A 200 -2.94 22.34 -8.47
N VAL A 201 -3.05 22.17 -7.17
CA VAL A 201 -4.11 21.33 -6.57
C VAL A 201 -5.41 22.14 -6.51
N PRO A 202 -6.46 21.75 -7.26
CA PRO A 202 -7.73 22.45 -7.22
C PRO A 202 -8.47 22.16 -5.92
N VAL A 203 -9.00 23.19 -5.28
CA VAL A 203 -9.69 23.12 -3.98
C VAL A 203 -11.11 23.65 -4.14
N ARG A 204 -12.08 22.94 -3.56
CA ARG A 204 -13.49 23.30 -3.61
C ARG A 204 -13.73 24.67 -3.00
N GLY A 205 -14.39 25.56 -3.76
CA GLY A 205 -14.77 26.88 -3.26
C GLY A 205 -13.67 27.95 -3.27
N ARG A 206 -12.50 27.65 -3.84
CA ARG A 206 -11.45 28.63 -4.15
C ARG A 206 -11.50 29.06 -5.60
#